data_c4037a34c39fca4a6e0b8b09c48c103d
#
_entry.id   c4037a34c39fca4a6e0b8b09c48c103d
#
_cell.length_a   1.000
_cell.length_b   1.000
_cell.length_c   1.000
_cell.angle_alpha   90.00
_cell.angle_beta   90.00
_cell.angle_gamma   90.00
#
_symmetry.space_group_name_H-M   'P 1'
#
loop_
_entity.id
_entity.type
_entity.pdbx_description
1 polymer ?
#
loop_
_entity_poly.entity_id
_entity_poly.type
_entity_poly.pdbx_seq_one_letter_code
_entity_poly.pdbx_strand_id
1 'polypeptide(L)'
;MREFDITGPMPSPGVTVLEASAGTGKTWTIAALVARYVAEGHVALDDMLVVTFGRAASQELRDKVRARLVEAERALADQDDRGDVLLKLLLAVDEPERLARLQRLREALSGFDGAAIVTIHQFCHTVLRGLGVAGDTDPNARLVDDLDDLLDEVVDDLYLNEVRGPDAAQVAAQLSIQTARQLAIKAALSNPLARLEPLDAHPASTAARKVRFAQAVREEFGRRKRRLGLLSYDDLLQQLA
;
A
#
# COMPACT_ATOMS: atom_id res chain seq x y z
N MET A 1 -23.20 0.68 16.92
CA MET A 1 -21.89 0.00 16.78
C MET A 1 -21.71 -0.89 18.00
N ARG A 2 -21.17 -2.08 17.83
CA ARG A 2 -20.90 -3.00 18.96
C ARG A 2 -19.44 -2.79 19.37
N GLU A 3 -19.18 -2.72 20.69
CA GLU A 3 -17.82 -2.63 21.21
C GLU A 3 -17.05 -3.91 20.85
N PHE A 4 -15.80 -3.76 20.39
CA PHE A 4 -14.95 -4.90 20.06
C PHE A 4 -14.34 -5.49 21.33
N ASP A 5 -14.55 -6.77 21.53
CA ASP A 5 -13.96 -7.55 22.62
C ASP A 5 -13.02 -8.62 22.04
N ILE A 6 -11.73 -8.53 22.38
CA ILE A 6 -10.71 -9.48 21.92
C ILE A 6 -10.96 -10.91 22.45
N THR A 7 -11.75 -11.07 23.50
CA THR A 7 -12.11 -12.37 24.06
C THR A 7 -13.43 -12.92 23.49
N GLY A 8 -14.15 -12.10 22.73
CA GLY A 8 -15.40 -12.47 22.08
C GLY A 8 -15.19 -13.45 20.92
N PRO A 9 -16.25 -13.83 20.21
CA PRO A 9 -16.15 -14.71 19.04
C PRO A 9 -15.27 -14.05 17.97
N MET A 10 -14.46 -14.89 17.29
CA MET A 10 -13.63 -14.41 16.18
C MET A 10 -14.50 -13.86 15.05
N PRO A 11 -14.04 -12.85 14.30
CA PRO A 11 -14.75 -12.33 13.14
C PRO A 11 -15.11 -13.46 12.16
N SER A 12 -16.35 -13.46 11.71
CA SER A 12 -16.80 -14.41 10.68
C SER A 12 -16.09 -14.16 9.34
N PRO A 13 -15.98 -15.16 8.46
CA PRO A 13 -15.49 -14.94 7.10
C PRO A 13 -16.23 -13.79 6.39
N GLY A 14 -15.47 -12.93 5.71
CA GLY A 14 -15.98 -11.74 5.04
C GLY A 14 -15.23 -10.48 5.43
N VAL A 15 -15.89 -9.32 5.34
CA VAL A 15 -15.31 -8.03 5.70
C VAL A 15 -15.77 -7.62 7.09
N THR A 16 -14.82 -7.42 8.00
CA THR A 16 -15.05 -6.87 9.34
C THR A 16 -14.33 -5.54 9.48
N VAL A 17 -15.04 -4.49 9.89
CA VAL A 17 -14.47 -3.16 10.10
C VAL A 17 -14.38 -2.89 11.60
N LEU A 18 -13.16 -2.62 12.08
CA LEU A 18 -12.89 -2.17 13.45
C LEU A 18 -12.53 -0.69 13.42
N GLU A 19 -13.42 0.15 13.94
CA GLU A 19 -13.15 1.59 14.07
C GLU A 19 -12.39 1.88 15.37
N ALA A 20 -11.30 2.65 15.24
CA ALA A 20 -10.50 3.05 16.37
C ALA A 20 -9.84 4.42 16.11
N SER A 21 -9.93 5.31 17.09
CA SER A 21 -9.25 6.63 17.06
C SER A 21 -7.73 6.50 17.20
N ALA A 22 -6.99 7.58 17.00
CA ALA A 22 -5.56 7.60 17.28
C ALA A 22 -5.28 7.30 18.77
N GLY A 23 -4.30 6.46 19.06
CA GLY A 23 -3.91 6.11 20.43
C GLY A 23 -4.80 5.08 21.14
N THR A 24 -5.84 4.54 20.52
CA THR A 24 -6.77 3.57 21.15
C THR A 24 -6.33 2.11 21.07
N GLY A 25 -5.06 1.85 20.74
CA GLY A 25 -4.52 0.48 20.74
C GLY A 25 -4.70 -0.32 19.45
N LYS A 26 -4.93 0.33 18.28
CA LYS A 26 -5.08 -0.38 17.00
C LYS A 26 -3.99 -1.42 16.73
N THR A 27 -2.73 -1.02 16.87
CA THR A 27 -1.57 -1.90 16.65
C THR A 27 -1.56 -3.08 17.63
N TRP A 28 -1.91 -2.82 18.89
CA TRP A 28 -2.07 -3.87 19.91
C TRP A 28 -3.18 -4.84 19.53
N THR A 29 -4.33 -4.33 19.10
CA THR A 29 -5.48 -5.15 18.69
C THR A 29 -5.13 -6.05 17.50
N ILE A 30 -4.42 -5.52 16.49
CA ILE A 30 -3.99 -6.32 15.33
C ILE A 30 -3.01 -7.42 15.79
N ALA A 31 -2.02 -7.09 16.61
CA ALA A 31 -1.07 -8.08 17.11
C ALA A 31 -1.76 -9.17 17.96
N ALA A 32 -2.74 -8.78 18.79
CA ALA A 32 -3.53 -9.69 19.57
C ALA A 32 -4.40 -10.62 18.71
N LEU A 33 -5.04 -10.08 17.65
CA LEU A 33 -5.80 -10.88 16.70
C LEU A 33 -4.91 -11.88 15.96
N VAL A 34 -3.74 -11.47 15.46
CA VAL A 34 -2.79 -12.38 14.80
C VAL A 34 -2.41 -13.52 15.75
N ALA A 35 -2.01 -13.21 16.98
CA ALA A 35 -1.64 -14.23 17.97
C ALA A 35 -2.81 -15.20 18.26
N ARG A 36 -4.02 -14.68 18.32
CA ARG A 36 -5.23 -15.47 18.55
C ARG A 36 -5.55 -16.38 17.36
N TYR A 37 -5.55 -15.83 16.14
CA TYR A 37 -5.80 -16.61 14.91
C TYR A 37 -4.82 -17.78 14.77
N VAL A 38 -3.55 -17.54 15.03
CA VAL A 38 -2.51 -18.56 14.98
C VAL A 38 -2.68 -19.59 16.10
N ALA A 39 -2.81 -19.15 17.34
CA ALA A 39 -2.93 -20.06 18.49
C ALA A 39 -4.17 -20.95 18.37
N GLU A 40 -5.34 -20.40 18.07
CA GLU A 40 -6.60 -21.15 17.93
C GLU A 40 -6.63 -22.02 16.65
N GLY A 41 -5.61 -21.90 15.76
CA GLY A 41 -5.48 -22.74 14.57
C GLY A 41 -6.43 -22.37 13.44
N HIS A 42 -6.92 -21.13 13.42
CA HIS A 42 -7.79 -20.65 12.35
C HIS A 42 -7.02 -20.42 11.05
N VAL A 43 -5.76 -19.97 11.15
CA VAL A 43 -4.89 -19.70 9.99
C VAL A 43 -3.43 -19.76 10.42
N ALA A 44 -2.54 -20.24 9.57
CA ALA A 44 -1.10 -20.19 9.80
C ALA A 44 -0.57 -18.76 9.55
N LEU A 45 0.53 -18.39 10.22
CA LEU A 45 1.11 -17.06 10.05
C LEU A 45 1.55 -16.79 8.59
N ASP A 46 2.04 -17.83 7.90
CA ASP A 46 2.48 -17.76 6.50
C ASP A 46 1.32 -17.52 5.52
N ASP A 47 0.10 -17.86 5.92
CA ASP A 47 -1.12 -17.64 5.13
C ASP A 47 -1.77 -16.29 5.44
N MET A 48 -1.21 -15.50 6.36
CA MET A 48 -1.70 -14.17 6.72
C MET A 48 -1.01 -13.08 5.92
N LEU A 49 -1.79 -12.10 5.47
CA LEU A 49 -1.29 -10.83 4.97
C LEU A 49 -1.70 -9.71 5.93
N VAL A 50 -0.72 -9.03 6.51
CA VAL A 50 -0.95 -7.86 7.37
C VAL A 50 -0.34 -6.64 6.69
N VAL A 51 -1.19 -5.67 6.34
CA VAL A 51 -0.75 -4.50 5.56
C VAL A 51 -0.94 -3.19 6.32
N THR A 52 -0.05 -2.24 6.04
CA THR A 52 -0.13 -0.87 6.53
C THR A 52 0.38 0.12 5.46
N PHE A 53 0.24 1.42 5.69
CA PHE A 53 0.60 2.42 4.69
C PHE A 53 2.10 2.76 4.68
N GLY A 54 2.76 2.84 5.83
CA GLY A 54 4.13 3.35 5.92
C GLY A 54 5.16 2.29 6.32
N ARG A 55 6.41 2.44 5.87
CA ARG A 55 7.52 1.51 6.21
C ARG A 55 7.78 1.47 7.73
N ALA A 56 7.80 2.64 8.39
CA ALA A 56 7.99 2.71 9.84
C ALA A 56 6.83 2.00 10.58
N ALA A 57 5.59 2.21 10.14
CA ALA A 57 4.42 1.55 10.71
C ALA A 57 4.42 0.04 10.49
N SER A 58 4.91 -0.45 9.32
CA SER A 58 5.01 -1.89 9.08
C SER A 58 6.08 -2.54 9.97
N GLN A 59 7.20 -1.85 10.20
CA GLN A 59 8.23 -2.35 11.11
C GLN A 59 7.74 -2.38 12.55
N GLU A 60 7.11 -1.31 13.03
CA GLU A 60 6.51 -1.28 14.37
C GLU A 60 5.48 -2.39 14.56
N LEU A 61 4.61 -2.60 13.55
CA LEU A 61 3.59 -3.64 13.60
C LEU A 61 4.24 -5.04 13.64
N ARG A 62 5.29 -5.27 12.84
CA ARG A 62 6.06 -6.52 12.83
C ARG A 62 6.64 -6.82 14.22
N ASP A 63 7.25 -5.82 14.84
CA ASP A 63 7.84 -5.96 16.18
C ASP A 63 6.77 -6.26 17.23
N LYS A 64 5.61 -5.59 17.16
CA LYS A 64 4.47 -5.82 18.08
C LYS A 64 3.85 -7.21 17.89
N VAL A 65 3.68 -7.66 16.65
CA VAL A 65 3.17 -9.02 16.37
C VAL A 65 4.13 -10.06 16.91
N ARG A 66 5.43 -9.93 16.65
CA ARG A 66 6.44 -10.86 17.18
C ARG A 66 6.43 -10.91 18.71
N ALA A 67 6.43 -9.74 19.35
CA ALA A 67 6.40 -9.66 20.80
C ALA A 67 5.16 -10.37 21.36
N ARG A 68 3.99 -10.16 20.74
CA ARG A 68 2.74 -10.77 21.19
C ARG A 68 2.71 -12.28 21.00
N LEU A 69 3.27 -12.80 19.90
CA LEU A 69 3.44 -14.26 19.70
C LEU A 69 4.36 -14.88 20.75
N VAL A 70 5.48 -14.20 21.06
CA VAL A 70 6.42 -14.65 22.13
C VAL A 70 5.75 -14.64 23.50
N GLU A 71 4.99 -13.60 23.83
CA GLU A 71 4.24 -13.53 25.08
C GLU A 71 3.23 -14.67 25.19
N ALA A 72 2.48 -14.95 24.13
CA ALA A 72 1.49 -16.03 24.10
C ALA A 72 2.17 -17.40 24.18
N GLU A 73 3.27 -17.64 23.48
CA GLU A 73 4.05 -18.88 23.56
C GLU A 73 4.53 -19.14 24.99
N ARG A 74 5.14 -18.15 25.63
CA ARG A 74 5.62 -18.27 27.02
C ARG A 74 4.46 -18.49 28.00
N ALA A 75 3.37 -17.78 27.86
CA ALA A 75 2.20 -17.95 28.73
C ALA A 75 1.65 -19.38 28.67
N LEU A 76 1.55 -19.96 27.46
CA LEU A 76 1.11 -21.34 27.28
C LEU A 76 2.14 -22.37 27.79
N ALA A 77 3.43 -22.09 27.68
CA ALA A 77 4.50 -22.95 28.20
C ALA A 77 4.54 -22.93 29.75
N ASP A 78 4.51 -21.73 30.33
CA ASP A 78 4.63 -21.51 31.78
C ASP A 78 3.29 -21.69 32.52
N GLN A 79 2.16 -21.75 31.79
CA GLN A 79 0.78 -21.77 32.33
C GLN A 79 0.48 -20.54 33.18
N ASP A 80 0.97 -19.37 32.75
CA ASP A 80 0.84 -18.11 33.47
C ASP A 80 0.29 -17.01 32.54
N ASP A 81 -0.91 -16.52 32.85
CA ASP A 81 -1.59 -15.48 32.04
C ASP A 81 -1.09 -14.06 32.33
N ARG A 82 -0.27 -13.87 33.34
CA ARG A 82 0.31 -12.57 33.73
C ARG A 82 -0.72 -11.44 33.90
N GLY A 83 -2.00 -11.79 34.13
CA GLY A 83 -3.09 -10.85 34.22
C GLY A 83 -3.58 -10.29 32.88
N ASP A 84 -3.12 -10.83 31.72
CA ASP A 84 -3.55 -10.42 30.40
C ASP A 84 -4.80 -11.21 29.94
N VAL A 85 -5.81 -10.48 29.50
CA VAL A 85 -7.11 -11.06 29.13
C VAL A 85 -7.04 -12.02 27.93
N LEU A 86 -6.16 -11.76 26.94
CA LEU A 86 -5.97 -12.66 25.82
C LEU A 86 -5.23 -13.94 26.25
N LEU A 87 -4.17 -13.80 27.06
CA LEU A 87 -3.41 -14.95 27.53
C LEU A 87 -4.27 -15.85 28.41
N LYS A 88 -5.12 -15.27 29.25
CA LYS A 88 -6.13 -16.01 30.01
C LYS A 88 -7.09 -16.78 29.12
N LEU A 89 -7.58 -16.16 28.03
CA LEU A 89 -8.43 -16.85 27.05
C LEU A 89 -7.70 -18.02 26.38
N LEU A 90 -6.43 -17.82 26.00
CA LEU A 90 -5.63 -18.85 25.33
C LEU A 90 -5.33 -20.04 26.27
N LEU A 91 -5.26 -19.82 27.57
CA LEU A 91 -5.06 -20.84 28.60
C LEU A 91 -6.35 -21.55 29.03
N ALA A 92 -7.52 -20.98 28.75
CA ALA A 92 -8.83 -21.51 29.17
C ALA A 92 -9.28 -22.71 28.31
N VAL A 93 -8.41 -23.71 28.13
CA VAL A 93 -8.66 -24.93 27.35
C VAL A 93 -8.04 -26.13 28.08
N ASP A 94 -8.35 -27.33 27.59
CA ASP A 94 -7.75 -28.56 28.09
C ASP A 94 -6.26 -28.70 27.69
N GLU A 95 -5.56 -29.61 28.33
CA GLU A 95 -4.13 -29.83 28.14
C GLU A 95 -3.76 -30.18 26.68
N PRO A 96 -4.48 -31.09 25.96
CA PRO A 96 -4.18 -31.37 24.56
C PRO A 96 -4.27 -30.15 23.67
N GLU A 97 -5.31 -29.32 23.80
CA GLU A 97 -5.47 -28.11 23.01
C GLU A 97 -4.42 -27.06 23.40
N ARG A 98 -4.08 -26.92 24.67
CA ARG A 98 -2.99 -26.03 25.12
C ARG A 98 -1.66 -26.39 24.44
N LEU A 99 -1.32 -27.67 24.39
CA LEU A 99 -0.11 -28.12 23.73
C LEU A 99 -0.16 -27.89 22.22
N ALA A 100 -1.32 -28.08 21.58
CA ALA A 100 -1.50 -27.79 20.17
C ALA A 100 -1.34 -26.29 19.87
N ARG A 101 -1.91 -25.40 20.70
CA ARG A 101 -1.71 -23.94 20.60
C ARG A 101 -0.25 -23.55 20.76
N LEU A 102 0.42 -24.11 21.75
CA LEU A 102 1.86 -23.89 21.98
C LEU A 102 2.69 -24.29 20.76
N GLN A 103 2.39 -25.44 20.16
CA GLN A 103 3.10 -25.91 18.96
C GLN A 103 2.88 -24.96 17.77
N ARG A 104 1.65 -24.53 17.48
CA ARG A 104 1.35 -23.58 16.40
C ARG A 104 2.10 -22.25 16.58
N LEU A 105 2.18 -21.74 17.81
CA LEU A 105 2.93 -20.51 18.08
C LEU A 105 4.43 -20.67 17.89
N ARG A 106 5.00 -21.82 18.26
CA ARG A 106 6.41 -22.14 18.01
C ARG A 106 6.74 -22.23 16.52
N GLU A 107 5.87 -22.86 15.74
CA GLU A 107 5.99 -22.94 14.29
C GLU A 107 5.94 -21.53 13.68
N ALA A 108 4.96 -20.70 14.06
CA ALA A 108 4.85 -19.32 13.62
C ALA A 108 6.07 -18.46 13.99
N LEU A 109 6.65 -18.66 15.18
CA LEU A 109 7.85 -17.93 15.59
C LEU A 109 9.10 -18.41 14.84
N SER A 110 9.20 -19.69 14.51
CA SER A 110 10.32 -20.22 13.74
C SER A 110 10.34 -19.74 12.29
N GLY A 111 9.15 -19.57 11.69
CA GLY A 111 8.95 -19.03 10.34
C GLY A 111 8.74 -17.52 10.28
N PHE A 112 8.83 -16.79 11.39
CA PHE A 112 8.40 -15.39 11.50
C PHE A 112 9.06 -14.44 10.48
N ASP A 113 10.27 -14.71 10.07
CA ASP A 113 10.98 -13.86 9.11
C ASP A 113 10.32 -13.87 7.73
N GLY A 114 9.60 -14.94 7.38
CA GLY A 114 8.78 -15.06 6.17
C GLY A 114 7.41 -14.39 6.24
N ALA A 115 6.95 -13.99 7.45
CA ALA A 115 5.62 -13.43 7.62
C ALA A 115 5.36 -12.17 6.77
N ALA A 116 4.24 -12.16 6.06
CA ALA A 116 3.85 -11.07 5.18
C ALA A 116 3.24 -9.88 5.96
N ILE A 117 4.06 -9.22 6.78
CA ILE A 117 3.72 -7.98 7.49
C ILE A 117 4.44 -6.84 6.77
N VAL A 118 3.75 -6.17 5.84
CA VAL A 118 4.36 -5.31 4.83
C VAL A 118 3.52 -4.06 4.57
N THR A 119 4.07 -3.10 3.82
CA THR A 119 3.24 -2.02 3.27
C THR A 119 2.43 -2.53 2.07
N ILE A 120 1.32 -1.85 1.76
CA ILE A 120 0.52 -2.14 0.56
C ILE A 120 1.42 -2.17 -0.68
N HIS A 121 2.32 -1.22 -0.82
CA HIS A 121 3.23 -1.12 -1.97
C HIS A 121 4.23 -2.28 -2.05
N GLN A 122 4.80 -2.72 -0.91
CA GLN A 122 5.67 -3.90 -0.87
C GLN A 122 4.91 -5.16 -1.26
N PHE A 123 3.67 -5.31 -0.80
CA PHE A 123 2.81 -6.41 -1.21
C PHE A 123 2.56 -6.40 -2.72
N CYS A 124 2.11 -5.27 -3.28
CA CYS A 124 1.87 -5.11 -4.71
C CYS A 124 3.12 -5.48 -5.53
N HIS A 125 4.29 -4.97 -5.12
CA HIS A 125 5.56 -5.27 -5.78
C HIS A 125 5.90 -6.79 -5.72
N THR A 126 5.65 -7.43 -4.59
CA THR A 126 5.91 -8.88 -4.44
C THR A 126 4.99 -9.69 -5.34
N VAL A 127 3.69 -9.35 -5.40
CA VAL A 127 2.71 -10.02 -6.27
C VAL A 127 3.09 -9.85 -7.75
N LEU A 128 3.39 -8.63 -8.19
CA LEU A 128 3.77 -8.35 -9.58
C LEU A 128 5.04 -9.10 -9.98
N ARG A 129 6.03 -9.17 -9.10
CA ARG A 129 7.23 -9.99 -9.34
C ARG A 129 6.92 -11.48 -9.45
N GLY A 130 5.99 -11.97 -8.65
CA GLY A 130 5.53 -13.37 -8.70
C GLY A 130 4.77 -13.71 -9.98
N LEU A 131 4.05 -12.75 -10.57
CA LEU A 131 3.35 -12.90 -11.84
C LEU A 131 4.30 -12.95 -13.04
N GLY A 132 5.51 -12.41 -12.92
CA GLY A 132 6.53 -12.44 -13.97
C GLY A 132 6.01 -11.92 -15.31
N VAL A 133 6.23 -12.68 -16.38
CA VAL A 133 5.83 -12.32 -17.76
C VAL A 133 4.30 -12.18 -17.93
N ALA A 134 3.51 -12.84 -17.07
CA ALA A 134 2.05 -12.76 -17.14
C ALA A 134 1.49 -11.39 -16.72
N GLY A 135 2.30 -10.58 -16.00
CA GLY A 135 1.89 -9.27 -15.48
C GLY A 135 2.16 -8.09 -16.41
N ASP A 136 2.65 -8.30 -17.66
CA ASP A 136 3.08 -7.23 -18.60
C ASP A 136 4.04 -6.19 -17.94
N THR A 137 4.77 -6.64 -16.93
CA THR A 137 5.66 -5.81 -16.10
C THR A 137 7.11 -6.14 -16.45
N ASP A 138 7.94 -5.12 -16.67
CA ASP A 138 9.38 -5.32 -16.79
C ASP A 138 9.93 -5.86 -15.44
N PRO A 139 10.45 -7.08 -15.37
CA PRO A 139 10.97 -7.66 -14.13
C PRO A 139 12.16 -6.89 -13.54
N ASN A 140 12.80 -6.05 -14.35
CA ASN A 140 13.91 -5.17 -13.96
C ASN A 140 13.46 -3.75 -13.59
N ALA A 141 12.16 -3.46 -13.66
CA ALA A 141 11.66 -2.14 -13.34
C ALA A 141 11.97 -1.76 -11.88
N ARG A 142 12.48 -0.55 -11.71
CA ARG A 142 12.89 0.02 -10.43
C ARG A 142 11.76 0.86 -9.85
N LEU A 143 11.32 0.50 -8.65
CA LEU A 143 10.40 1.34 -7.90
C LEU A 143 11.14 2.58 -7.40
N VAL A 144 10.60 3.75 -7.69
CA VAL A 144 11.15 5.05 -7.27
C VAL A 144 10.11 5.82 -6.47
N ASP A 145 10.59 6.49 -5.42
CA ASP A 145 9.75 7.25 -4.50
C ASP A 145 9.40 8.63 -5.08
N ASP A 146 10.26 9.16 -5.94
CA ASP A 146 10.15 10.49 -6.52
C ASP A 146 10.44 10.46 -8.03
N LEU A 147 9.58 11.12 -8.78
CA LEU A 147 9.65 11.29 -10.23
C LEU A 147 9.51 12.76 -10.66
N ASP A 148 9.67 13.70 -9.74
CA ASP A 148 9.47 15.12 -9.97
C ASP A 148 10.46 15.64 -11.03
N ASP A 149 11.74 15.26 -10.95
CA ASP A 149 12.75 15.63 -11.94
C ASP A 149 12.40 15.15 -13.35
N LEU A 150 11.93 13.90 -13.46
CA LEU A 150 11.51 13.36 -14.76
C LEU A 150 10.27 14.07 -15.30
N LEU A 151 9.34 14.44 -14.43
CA LEU A 151 8.17 15.20 -14.83
C LEU A 151 8.55 16.61 -15.28
N ASP A 152 9.43 17.29 -14.57
CA ASP A 152 9.93 18.61 -14.94
C ASP A 152 10.64 18.60 -16.30
N GLU A 153 11.47 17.59 -16.58
CA GLU A 153 12.09 17.41 -17.92
C GLU A 153 11.03 17.26 -19.01
N VAL A 154 10.00 16.45 -18.77
CA VAL A 154 8.90 16.24 -19.74
C VAL A 154 8.15 17.55 -20.00
N VAL A 155 7.84 18.29 -18.93
CA VAL A 155 7.14 19.59 -19.03
C VAL A 155 7.95 20.60 -19.81
N ASP A 156 9.22 20.73 -19.50
CA ASP A 156 10.11 21.69 -20.14
C ASP A 156 10.27 21.39 -21.63
N ASP A 157 10.46 20.12 -22.02
CA ASP A 157 10.55 19.70 -23.42
C ASP A 157 9.25 19.97 -24.20
N LEU A 158 8.10 19.59 -23.64
CA LEU A 158 6.81 19.81 -24.30
C LEU A 158 6.45 21.28 -24.37
N TYR A 159 6.73 22.04 -23.31
CA TYR A 159 6.48 23.48 -23.28
C TYR A 159 7.35 24.24 -24.30
N LEU A 160 8.63 23.91 -24.38
CA LEU A 160 9.54 24.49 -25.37
C LEU A 160 9.09 24.19 -26.80
N ASN A 161 8.57 23.01 -27.06
CA ASN A 161 8.02 22.67 -28.38
C ASN A 161 6.78 23.49 -28.72
N GLU A 162 5.89 23.73 -27.75
CA GLU A 162 4.70 24.58 -27.93
C GLU A 162 5.06 26.04 -28.22
N VAL A 163 6.11 26.59 -27.57
CA VAL A 163 6.50 28.01 -27.72
C VAL A 163 7.54 28.27 -28.80
N ARG A 164 7.96 27.27 -29.59
CA ARG A 164 8.88 27.47 -30.73
C ARG A 164 8.17 27.85 -32.03
N GLY A 165 6.83 27.75 -32.05
CA GLY A 165 6.05 28.02 -33.28
C GLY A 165 5.80 29.51 -33.52
N PRO A 166 5.19 29.86 -34.67
CA PRO A 166 4.84 31.26 -35.03
C PRO A 166 3.89 31.90 -34.03
N ASP A 167 3.11 31.11 -33.28
CA ASP A 167 2.12 31.57 -32.30
C ASP A 167 2.66 31.59 -30.85
N ALA A 168 3.99 31.56 -30.68
CA ALA A 168 4.64 31.46 -29.36
C ALA A 168 4.11 32.43 -28.31
N ALA A 169 3.92 33.70 -28.68
CA ALA A 169 3.41 34.73 -27.77
C ALA A 169 1.96 34.44 -27.32
N GLN A 170 1.12 33.93 -28.21
CA GLN A 170 -0.26 33.55 -27.90
C GLN A 170 -0.29 32.29 -27.01
N VAL A 171 0.60 31.34 -27.29
CA VAL A 171 0.74 30.13 -26.46
C VAL A 171 1.13 30.52 -25.05
N ALA A 172 2.20 31.33 -24.87
CA ALA A 172 2.66 31.78 -23.57
C ALA A 172 1.61 32.58 -22.78
N ALA A 173 0.80 33.36 -23.47
CA ALA A 173 -0.32 34.10 -22.86
C ALA A 173 -1.44 33.18 -22.37
N GLN A 174 -1.69 32.05 -23.04
CA GLN A 174 -2.74 31.09 -22.67
C GLN A 174 -2.28 30.01 -21.69
N LEU A 175 -1.00 29.67 -21.73
CA LEU A 175 -0.39 28.63 -20.93
C LEU A 175 1.01 29.10 -20.46
N SER A 176 1.10 29.70 -19.27
CA SER A 176 2.41 30.00 -18.69
C SER A 176 3.11 28.74 -18.23
N ILE A 177 4.46 28.77 -18.14
CA ILE A 177 5.26 27.62 -17.65
C ILE A 177 4.82 27.19 -16.24
N GLN A 178 4.48 28.12 -15.36
CA GLN A 178 3.99 27.80 -14.03
C GLN A 178 2.65 27.05 -14.07
N THR A 179 1.74 27.48 -14.95
CA THR A 179 0.47 26.78 -15.17
C THR A 179 0.69 25.40 -15.77
N ALA A 180 1.63 25.28 -16.71
CA ALA A 180 2.01 24.03 -17.34
C ALA A 180 2.52 23.00 -16.30
N ARG A 181 3.42 23.42 -15.40
CA ARG A 181 3.92 22.57 -14.31
C ARG A 181 2.82 22.15 -13.33
N GLN A 182 1.95 23.06 -12.92
CA GLN A 182 0.83 22.73 -12.05
C GLN A 182 -0.16 21.73 -12.69
N LEU A 183 -0.42 21.88 -13.99
CA LEU A 183 -1.26 20.95 -14.74
C LEU A 183 -0.59 19.57 -14.84
N ALA A 184 0.71 19.52 -15.09
CA ALA A 184 1.49 18.30 -15.17
C ALA A 184 1.45 17.50 -13.86
N ILE A 185 1.72 18.15 -12.73
CA ILE A 185 1.65 17.53 -11.41
C ILE A 185 0.26 16.93 -11.18
N LYS A 186 -0.80 17.70 -11.46
CA LYS A 186 -2.18 17.21 -11.29
C LYS A 186 -2.53 16.06 -12.22
N ALA A 187 -2.08 16.11 -13.48
CA ALA A 187 -2.44 15.14 -14.48
C ALA A 187 -1.64 13.85 -14.41
N ALA A 188 -0.36 13.91 -14.03
CA ALA A 188 0.57 12.78 -14.10
C ALA A 188 0.94 12.19 -12.73
N LEU A 189 0.93 12.98 -11.65
CA LEU A 189 1.29 12.51 -10.31
C LEU A 189 0.09 12.41 -9.37
N SER A 190 -0.71 13.49 -9.23
CA SER A 190 -1.76 13.51 -8.20
C SER A 190 -2.94 12.60 -8.55
N ASN A 191 -3.31 12.50 -9.83
CA ASN A 191 -4.41 11.65 -10.27
C ASN A 191 -4.24 11.21 -11.73
N PRO A 192 -3.35 10.25 -12.01
CA PRO A 192 -3.03 9.83 -13.38
C PRO A 192 -4.20 9.19 -14.13
N LEU A 193 -5.21 8.67 -13.40
CA LEU A 193 -6.41 8.06 -14.00
C LEU A 193 -7.57 9.04 -14.17
N ALA A 194 -7.48 10.26 -13.64
CA ALA A 194 -8.56 11.22 -13.77
C ALA A 194 -8.83 11.58 -15.23
N ARG A 195 -10.12 11.69 -15.55
CA ARG A 195 -10.55 12.19 -16.85
C ARG A 195 -10.18 13.67 -16.98
N LEU A 196 -9.53 14.03 -18.09
CA LEU A 196 -9.17 15.40 -18.38
C LEU A 196 -10.35 16.09 -19.09
N GLU A 197 -10.83 17.18 -18.52
CA GLU A 197 -11.98 17.94 -19.04
C GLU A 197 -11.64 19.43 -19.24
N PRO A 198 -12.35 20.15 -20.10
CA PRO A 198 -13.51 19.71 -20.91
C PRO A 198 -13.11 19.01 -22.22
N LEU A 199 -13.89 18.01 -22.65
CA LEU A 199 -13.65 17.28 -23.91
C LEU A 199 -14.20 18.02 -25.13
N ASP A 200 -15.24 18.83 -24.96
CA ASP A 200 -16.00 19.53 -25.99
C ASP A 200 -15.59 21.00 -26.17
N ALA A 201 -14.47 21.41 -25.53
CA ALA A 201 -13.98 22.77 -25.67
C ALA A 201 -13.57 23.07 -27.11
N HIS A 202 -13.88 24.28 -27.58
CA HIS A 202 -13.46 24.74 -28.90
C HIS A 202 -11.94 24.58 -29.07
N PRO A 203 -11.44 23.97 -30.17
CA PRO A 203 -10.02 23.60 -30.33
C PRO A 203 -9.01 24.73 -30.12
N ALA A 204 -9.40 25.98 -30.43
CA ALA A 204 -8.56 27.16 -30.25
C ALA A 204 -8.67 27.79 -28.85
N SER A 205 -9.49 27.25 -27.96
CA SER A 205 -9.68 27.81 -26.61
C SER A 205 -8.49 27.47 -25.70
N THR A 206 -8.27 28.32 -24.70
CA THR A 206 -7.30 28.09 -23.61
C THR A 206 -7.59 26.79 -22.86
N ALA A 207 -8.85 26.44 -22.66
CA ALA A 207 -9.24 25.20 -21.97
C ALA A 207 -8.82 23.96 -22.78
N ALA A 208 -9.13 23.93 -24.11
CA ALA A 208 -8.73 22.84 -24.98
C ALA A 208 -7.20 22.70 -25.05
N ARG A 209 -6.45 23.81 -25.08
CA ARG A 209 -4.98 23.80 -25.05
C ARG A 209 -4.46 23.17 -23.76
N LYS A 210 -4.99 23.58 -22.62
CA LYS A 210 -4.59 23.02 -21.30
C LYS A 210 -4.85 21.52 -21.23
N VAL A 211 -5.99 21.04 -21.74
CA VAL A 211 -6.32 19.61 -21.77
C VAL A 211 -5.34 18.85 -22.66
N ARG A 212 -5.08 19.33 -23.91
CA ARG A 212 -4.12 18.71 -24.82
C ARG A 212 -2.71 18.65 -24.20
N PHE A 213 -2.25 19.74 -23.61
CA PHE A 213 -0.96 19.77 -22.95
C PHE A 213 -0.87 18.76 -21.80
N ALA A 214 -1.87 18.72 -20.92
CA ALA A 214 -1.93 17.77 -19.81
C ALA A 214 -1.94 16.31 -20.31
N GLN A 215 -2.64 16.03 -21.40
CA GLN A 215 -2.65 14.71 -22.03
C GLN A 215 -1.30 14.35 -22.63
N ALA A 216 -0.66 15.26 -23.36
CA ALA A 216 0.68 15.06 -23.92
C ALA A 216 1.73 14.80 -22.82
N VAL A 217 1.65 15.53 -21.70
CA VAL A 217 2.50 15.29 -20.53
C VAL A 217 2.29 13.88 -19.98
N ARG A 218 1.05 13.47 -19.77
CA ARG A 218 0.71 12.14 -19.25
C ARG A 218 1.26 11.02 -20.12
N GLU A 219 1.08 11.13 -21.43
CA GLU A 219 1.53 10.16 -22.43
C GLU A 219 3.07 10.09 -22.49
N GLU A 220 3.73 11.26 -22.59
CA GLU A 220 5.19 11.33 -22.64
C GLU A 220 5.86 10.86 -21.36
N PHE A 221 5.33 11.27 -20.22
CA PHE A 221 5.81 10.84 -18.90
C PHE A 221 5.71 9.32 -18.74
N GLY A 222 4.57 8.73 -19.09
CA GLY A 222 4.38 7.29 -19.09
C GLY A 222 5.35 6.57 -20.05
N ARG A 223 5.60 7.14 -21.24
CA ARG A 223 6.56 6.59 -22.19
C ARG A 223 7.99 6.62 -21.65
N ARG A 224 8.42 7.74 -21.03
CA ARG A 224 9.76 7.87 -20.44
C ARG A 224 9.94 6.93 -19.24
N LYS A 225 8.95 6.82 -18.36
CA LYS A 225 8.97 5.84 -17.27
C LYS A 225 9.24 4.43 -17.79
N ARG A 226 8.45 3.97 -18.77
CA ARG A 226 8.64 2.63 -19.37
C ARG A 226 10.03 2.47 -19.98
N ARG A 227 10.52 3.46 -20.74
CA ARG A 227 11.85 3.41 -21.37
C ARG A 227 12.99 3.32 -20.35
N LEU A 228 12.83 3.98 -19.19
CA LEU A 228 13.82 4.00 -18.12
C LEU A 228 13.66 2.84 -17.12
N GLY A 229 12.64 2.00 -17.30
CA GLY A 229 12.31 0.93 -16.35
C GLY A 229 11.94 1.47 -14.97
N LEU A 230 11.20 2.58 -14.90
CA LEU A 230 10.80 3.21 -13.64
C LEU A 230 9.32 2.95 -13.37
N LEU A 231 9.01 2.60 -12.13
CA LEU A 231 7.65 2.46 -11.62
C LEU A 231 7.44 3.38 -10.43
N SER A 232 6.31 4.08 -10.40
CA SER A 232 5.81 4.74 -9.21
C SER A 232 4.95 3.78 -8.37
N TYR A 233 4.64 4.18 -7.14
CA TYR A 233 3.69 3.42 -6.31
C TYR A 233 2.30 3.31 -6.93
N ASP A 234 1.83 4.37 -7.62
CA ASP A 234 0.53 4.37 -8.29
C ASP A 234 0.51 3.40 -9.48
N ASP A 235 1.63 3.27 -10.22
CA ASP A 235 1.75 2.29 -11.30
C ASP A 235 1.57 0.85 -10.79
N LEU A 236 2.12 0.53 -9.60
CA LEU A 236 1.94 -0.79 -8.98
C LEU A 236 0.47 -1.09 -8.68
N LEU A 237 -0.25 -0.11 -8.14
CA LEU A 237 -1.68 -0.27 -7.85
C LEU A 237 -2.52 -0.42 -9.11
N GLN A 238 -2.18 0.34 -10.18
CA GLN A 238 -2.87 0.27 -11.46
C GLN A 238 -2.64 -1.06 -12.19
N GLN A 239 -1.47 -1.66 -12.07
CA GLN A 239 -1.15 -2.95 -12.70
C GLN A 239 -1.83 -4.14 -12.02
N LEU A 240 -2.29 -3.98 -10.77
CA LEU A 240 -2.99 -5.02 -10.02
C LEU A 240 -4.52 -4.90 -10.09
N ALA A 241 -5.06 -3.78 -10.57
CA ALA A 241 -6.49 -3.51 -10.66
C ALA A 241 -7.08 -4.08 -11.96
#